data_eabfe825bddf514d1dee65e6f01657e7
#
_entry.id   eabfe825bddf514d1dee65e6f01657e7
#
_cell.length_a   1.000
_cell.length_b   1.000
_cell.length_c   1.000
_cell.angle_alpha   90.00
_cell.angle_beta   90.00
_cell.angle_gamma   90.00
#
_symmetry.space_group_name_H-M   'P 1'
#
loop_
_entity.id
_entity.type
_entity.pdbx_description
1 polymer ?
#
loop_
_entity_poly.entity_id
_entity_poly.type
_entity_poly.pdbx_seq_one_letter_code
_entity_poly.pdbx_strand_id
1 'polypeptide(L)'
;HSDQALTKKRGGKPVSLYLDQGKFEATIHGKQSCVGCHADLKGKDLPHDETLKPASCSSCHADQQRQHDQSLHGEAITRGDPLAPHCVTCHGNHDILAVRDPRSPVQPSRIPYLCGQCHSEGTQVQKQRTIHQSNIVSNYSESMHGDALMNKGLVVTATCVSCHTVHSILKHTDPRSS
;
A
#
# COMPACT_ATOMS: atom_id res chain seq x y z
N HIS A 1 -9.66 11.80 18.65
CA HIS A 1 -8.57 11.79 17.67
C HIS A 1 -8.29 13.17 17.04
N SER A 2 -9.06 14.20 17.39
CA SER A 2 -8.79 15.60 16.98
C SER A 2 -7.71 16.30 17.81
N ASP A 3 -7.28 15.73 18.94
CA ASP A 3 -6.20 16.25 19.75
C ASP A 3 -4.85 15.86 19.17
N GLN A 4 -4.03 16.83 18.80
CA GLN A 4 -2.69 16.62 18.22
C GLN A 4 -1.71 16.00 19.21
N ALA A 5 -1.93 16.16 20.51
CA ALA A 5 -1.09 15.59 21.55
C ALA A 5 -1.45 14.13 21.89
N LEU A 6 -2.57 13.63 21.36
CA LEU A 6 -3.05 12.29 21.66
C LEU A 6 -2.09 11.24 21.09
N THR A 7 -1.50 10.45 21.99
CA THR A 7 -0.54 9.39 21.64
C THR A 7 -0.83 8.12 22.39
N LYS A 8 -0.38 6.98 21.85
CA LYS A 8 -0.27 5.74 22.60
C LYS A 8 1.11 5.10 22.42
N LYS A 9 1.50 4.23 23.33
CA LYS A 9 2.75 3.46 23.20
C LYS A 9 2.51 2.20 22.37
N ARG A 10 3.32 1.98 21.35
CA ARG A 10 3.38 0.73 20.58
C ARG A 10 4.84 0.27 20.52
N GLY A 11 5.14 -0.90 21.06
CA GLY A 11 6.52 -1.37 21.18
C GLY A 11 7.43 -0.43 21.96
N GLY A 12 6.93 0.24 23.00
CA GLY A 12 7.67 1.21 23.81
C GLY A 12 7.81 2.61 23.22
N LYS A 13 7.46 2.83 21.94
CA LYS A 13 7.57 4.11 21.26
C LYS A 13 6.22 4.84 21.23
N PRO A 14 6.18 6.17 21.40
CA PRO A 14 4.96 6.95 21.25
C PRO A 14 4.52 6.96 19.77
N VAL A 15 3.25 6.68 19.54
CA VAL A 15 2.62 6.75 18.21
C VAL A 15 1.47 7.74 18.32
N SER A 16 1.44 8.73 17.44
CA SER A 16 0.34 9.69 17.37
C SER A 16 -0.96 8.98 16.97
N LEU A 17 -2.03 9.34 17.65
CA LEU A 17 -3.39 8.94 17.30
C LEU A 17 -4.19 10.12 16.71
N TYR A 18 -3.53 11.23 16.45
CA TYR A 18 -4.14 12.39 15.81
C TYR A 18 -4.58 12.04 14.37
N LEU A 19 -5.77 12.46 14.05
CA LEU A 19 -6.32 12.41 12.69
C LEU A 19 -6.71 13.83 12.27
N ASP A 20 -6.10 14.30 11.18
CA ASP A 20 -6.51 15.54 10.52
C ASP A 20 -7.81 15.26 9.74
N GLN A 21 -8.94 15.67 10.33
CA GLN A 21 -10.25 15.43 9.75
C GLN A 21 -10.42 16.09 8.39
N GLY A 22 -9.88 17.29 8.19
CA GLY A 22 -9.97 17.99 6.90
C GLY A 22 -9.21 17.24 5.79
N LYS A 23 -8.05 16.68 6.12
CA LYS A 23 -7.33 15.82 5.16
C LYS A 23 -8.07 14.54 4.86
N PHE A 24 -8.66 13.90 5.87
CA PHE A 24 -9.45 12.69 5.66
C PHE A 24 -10.68 12.99 4.78
N GLU A 25 -11.42 14.06 5.06
CA GLU A 25 -12.61 14.45 4.29
C GLU A 25 -12.30 14.76 2.82
N ALA A 26 -11.06 15.16 2.52
CA ALA A 26 -10.59 15.39 1.15
C ALA A 26 -10.19 14.10 0.41
N THR A 27 -10.25 12.93 1.05
CA THR A 27 -9.92 11.64 0.44
C THR A 27 -11.12 11.03 -0.29
N ILE A 28 -10.87 9.94 -1.05
CA ILE A 28 -11.96 9.18 -1.70
C ILE A 28 -12.92 8.51 -0.71
N HIS A 29 -12.47 8.30 0.54
CA HIS A 29 -13.27 7.72 1.62
C HIS A 29 -13.77 8.77 2.62
N GLY A 30 -13.53 10.05 2.37
CA GLY A 30 -13.83 11.14 3.30
C GLY A 30 -15.30 11.30 3.70
N LYS A 31 -16.22 10.71 2.93
CA LYS A 31 -17.65 10.67 3.26
C LYS A 31 -18.06 9.45 4.10
N GLN A 32 -17.15 8.51 4.33
CA GLN A 32 -17.43 7.33 5.14
C GLN A 32 -17.33 7.65 6.64
N SER A 33 -18.17 7.01 7.44
CA SER A 33 -18.02 7.08 8.90
C SER A 33 -16.80 6.25 9.36
N CYS A 34 -16.20 6.64 10.48
CA CYS A 34 -15.06 5.92 11.06
C CYS A 34 -15.38 4.44 11.29
N VAL A 35 -16.58 4.14 11.79
CA VAL A 35 -17.05 2.77 12.03
C VAL A 35 -17.37 1.99 10.75
N GLY A 36 -17.41 2.63 9.60
CA GLY A 36 -17.51 1.96 8.30
C GLY A 36 -16.26 1.12 7.99
N CYS A 37 -15.10 1.59 8.45
CA CYS A 37 -13.81 0.87 8.33
C CYS A 37 -13.41 0.19 9.65
N HIS A 38 -13.63 0.86 10.78
CA HIS A 38 -13.37 0.34 12.13
C HIS A 38 -14.62 -0.34 12.70
N ALA A 39 -15.05 -1.42 12.06
CA ALA A 39 -16.31 -2.10 12.34
C ALA A 39 -16.38 -2.69 13.76
N ASP A 40 -15.25 -2.95 14.38
CA ASP A 40 -15.14 -3.43 15.77
C ASP A 40 -15.51 -2.36 16.81
N LEU A 41 -15.63 -1.09 16.40
CA LEU A 41 -16.11 0.01 17.24
C LEU A 41 -17.64 0.22 17.16
N LYS A 42 -18.32 -0.47 16.25
CA LYS A 42 -19.77 -0.30 16.08
C LYS A 42 -20.52 -0.72 17.35
N GLY A 43 -21.27 0.23 17.91
CA GLY A 43 -22.07 0.02 19.12
C GLY A 43 -21.25 -0.05 20.42
N LYS A 44 -19.98 0.35 20.41
CA LYS A 44 -19.17 0.50 21.62
C LYS A 44 -19.27 1.92 22.18
N ASP A 45 -19.27 2.01 23.50
CA ASP A 45 -19.19 3.28 24.22
C ASP A 45 -17.77 3.87 24.16
N LEU A 46 -17.67 5.18 24.38
CA LEU A 46 -16.42 5.91 24.51
C LEU A 46 -16.06 6.12 25.99
N PRO A 47 -14.81 6.00 26.39
CA PRO A 47 -13.64 5.67 25.57
C PRO A 47 -13.62 4.18 25.17
N HIS A 48 -13.21 3.90 23.93
CA HIS A 48 -13.09 2.52 23.44
C HIS A 48 -11.79 1.84 23.93
N ASP A 49 -11.73 0.52 23.81
CA ASP A 49 -10.54 -0.26 24.13
C ASP A 49 -9.32 0.19 23.29
N GLU A 50 -8.13 0.13 23.89
CA GLU A 50 -6.89 0.54 23.22
C GLU A 50 -6.49 -0.39 22.06
N THR A 51 -6.96 -1.65 22.10
CA THR A 51 -6.60 -2.66 21.10
C THR A 51 -7.74 -2.84 20.11
N LEU A 52 -7.59 -2.24 18.94
CA LEU A 52 -8.53 -2.39 17.84
C LEU A 52 -7.98 -3.37 16.77
N LYS A 53 -8.90 -4.03 16.10
CA LYS A 53 -8.57 -4.82 14.91
C LYS A 53 -8.17 -3.89 13.77
N PRO A 54 -7.25 -4.31 12.89
CA PRO A 54 -7.00 -3.58 11.65
C PRO A 54 -8.29 -3.40 10.85
N ALA A 55 -8.46 -2.23 10.26
CA ALA A 55 -9.60 -1.97 9.38
C ALA A 55 -9.61 -2.96 8.21
N SER A 56 -10.79 -3.49 7.87
CA SER A 56 -10.96 -4.42 6.77
C SER A 56 -11.39 -3.69 5.50
N CYS A 57 -10.53 -3.73 4.48
CA CYS A 57 -10.86 -3.19 3.16
C CYS A 57 -11.80 -4.12 2.38
N SER A 58 -11.80 -5.42 2.71
CA SER A 58 -12.53 -6.46 1.99
C SER A 58 -14.05 -6.34 2.07
N SER A 59 -14.59 -5.61 3.05
CA SER A 59 -16.02 -5.36 3.17
C SER A 59 -16.62 -4.63 1.95
N CYS A 60 -15.78 -3.83 1.25
CA CYS A 60 -16.17 -3.12 0.02
C CYS A 60 -15.29 -3.51 -1.18
N HIS A 61 -14.04 -3.92 -0.96
CA HIS A 61 -13.06 -4.26 -1.97
C HIS A 61 -12.73 -5.77 -1.99
N ALA A 62 -13.76 -6.61 -1.96
CA ALA A 62 -13.62 -8.07 -1.86
C ALA A 62 -12.83 -8.69 -3.02
N ASP A 63 -12.99 -8.14 -4.24
CA ASP A 63 -12.28 -8.63 -5.42
C ASP A 63 -10.78 -8.31 -5.36
N GLN A 64 -10.43 -7.10 -4.95
CA GLN A 64 -9.03 -6.68 -4.77
C GLN A 64 -8.37 -7.47 -3.63
N GLN A 65 -9.09 -7.71 -2.54
CA GLN A 65 -8.61 -8.57 -1.46
C GLN A 65 -8.31 -9.97 -1.96
N ARG A 66 -9.25 -10.60 -2.69
CA ARG A 66 -9.07 -11.95 -3.24
C ARG A 66 -7.86 -12.02 -4.19
N GLN A 67 -7.69 -11.03 -5.08
CA GLN A 67 -6.53 -10.94 -5.96
C GLN A 67 -5.23 -10.83 -5.18
N HIS A 68 -5.20 -9.96 -4.17
CA HIS A 68 -4.04 -9.78 -3.32
C HIS A 68 -3.70 -11.04 -2.54
N ASP A 69 -4.68 -11.72 -1.95
CA ASP A 69 -4.47 -12.94 -1.18
C ASP A 69 -3.86 -14.08 -2.03
N GLN A 70 -4.17 -14.10 -3.32
CA GLN A 70 -3.62 -15.07 -4.29
C GLN A 70 -2.28 -14.64 -4.89
N SER A 71 -1.76 -13.47 -4.52
CA SER A 71 -0.50 -12.93 -5.01
C SER A 71 0.69 -13.37 -4.16
N LEU A 72 1.92 -13.14 -4.66
CA LEU A 72 3.15 -13.32 -3.89
C LEU A 72 3.15 -12.51 -2.58
N HIS A 73 2.57 -11.32 -2.60
CA HIS A 73 2.45 -10.48 -1.42
C HIS A 73 1.47 -11.07 -0.40
N GLY A 74 0.31 -11.54 -0.85
CA GLY A 74 -0.67 -12.20 0.00
C GLY A 74 -0.17 -13.53 0.58
N GLU A 75 0.52 -14.34 -0.23
CA GLU A 75 1.20 -15.55 0.25
C GLU A 75 2.22 -15.21 1.35
N ALA A 76 2.97 -14.12 1.20
CA ALA A 76 3.94 -13.68 2.21
C ALA A 76 3.24 -13.27 3.52
N ILE A 77 2.12 -12.55 3.45
CA ILE A 77 1.30 -12.23 4.64
C ILE A 77 0.82 -13.51 5.33
N THR A 78 0.31 -14.48 4.56
CA THR A 78 -0.19 -15.75 5.10
C THR A 78 0.89 -16.55 5.82
N ARG A 79 2.15 -16.44 5.36
CA ARG A 79 3.31 -17.03 6.04
C ARG A 79 3.81 -16.23 7.26
N GLY A 80 3.18 -15.11 7.57
CA GLY A 80 3.58 -14.24 8.68
C GLY A 80 4.84 -13.42 8.41
N ASP A 81 5.16 -13.14 7.13
CA ASP A 81 6.31 -12.32 6.78
C ASP A 81 6.10 -10.85 7.20
N PRO A 82 6.89 -10.32 8.13
CA PRO A 82 6.71 -8.96 8.63
C PRO A 82 7.05 -7.87 7.59
N LEU A 83 7.68 -8.23 6.48
CA LEU A 83 8.01 -7.33 5.38
C LEU A 83 6.98 -7.37 4.25
N ALA A 84 5.96 -8.23 4.35
CA ALA A 84 4.92 -8.33 3.34
C ALA A 84 4.03 -7.06 3.34
N PRO A 85 3.73 -6.48 2.16
CA PRO A 85 2.92 -5.28 2.08
C PRO A 85 1.43 -5.59 2.24
N HIS A 86 0.76 -4.85 3.10
CA HIS A 86 -0.69 -4.81 3.21
C HIS A 86 -1.28 -3.72 2.29
N CYS A 87 -2.61 -3.69 2.15
CA CYS A 87 -3.31 -2.67 1.35
C CYS A 87 -2.83 -1.24 1.67
N VAL A 88 -2.73 -0.94 2.96
CA VAL A 88 -2.31 0.38 3.46
C VAL A 88 -0.85 0.73 3.15
N THR A 89 -0.02 -0.26 2.87
CA THR A 89 1.39 -0.02 2.51
C THR A 89 1.51 0.71 1.17
N CYS A 90 0.58 0.40 0.25
CA CYS A 90 0.55 1.02 -1.08
C CYS A 90 -0.41 2.19 -1.14
N HIS A 91 -1.57 2.09 -0.50
CA HIS A 91 -2.66 3.06 -0.63
C HIS A 91 -2.71 4.14 0.45
N GLY A 92 -1.95 4.01 1.54
CA GLY A 92 -2.09 4.86 2.73
C GLY A 92 -3.23 4.39 3.65
N ASN A 93 -3.47 5.15 4.71
CA ASN A 93 -4.47 4.82 5.74
C ASN A 93 -5.69 5.75 5.66
N HIS A 94 -5.53 6.95 6.25
CA HIS A 94 -6.57 7.97 6.32
C HIS A 94 -6.40 9.05 5.25
N ASP A 95 -5.44 8.89 4.36
CA ASP A 95 -5.05 9.81 3.29
C ASP A 95 -5.16 9.17 1.90
N ILE A 96 -6.05 8.18 1.75
CA ILE A 96 -6.24 7.42 0.51
C ILE A 96 -6.80 8.33 -0.58
N LEU A 97 -5.98 8.60 -1.59
CA LEU A 97 -6.34 9.44 -2.72
C LEU A 97 -6.77 8.59 -3.93
N ALA A 98 -7.55 9.22 -4.81
CA ALA A 98 -7.89 8.59 -6.09
C ALA A 98 -6.63 8.25 -6.90
N VAL A 99 -6.65 7.14 -7.63
CA VAL A 99 -5.50 6.71 -8.46
C VAL A 99 -5.05 7.80 -9.45
N ARG A 100 -5.98 8.65 -9.91
CA ARG A 100 -5.68 9.75 -10.84
C ARG A 100 -5.14 11.02 -10.15
N ASP A 101 -5.21 11.10 -8.83
CA ASP A 101 -4.65 12.25 -8.10
C ASP A 101 -3.12 12.21 -8.21
N PRO A 102 -2.46 13.27 -8.68
CA PRO A 102 -1.01 13.29 -8.84
C PRO A 102 -0.24 13.10 -7.53
N ARG A 103 -0.90 13.28 -6.38
CA ARG A 103 -0.33 13.04 -5.05
C ARG A 103 -0.47 11.60 -4.59
N SER A 104 -1.35 10.81 -5.24
CA SER A 104 -1.58 9.41 -4.85
C SER A 104 -0.31 8.58 -5.04
N PRO A 105 0.10 7.78 -4.04
CA PRO A 105 1.27 6.92 -4.18
C PRO A 105 1.08 5.85 -5.26
N VAL A 106 -0.15 5.49 -5.57
CA VAL A 106 -0.51 4.50 -6.61
C VAL A 106 -0.84 5.14 -7.97
N GLN A 107 -0.57 6.44 -8.15
CA GLN A 107 -0.67 7.09 -9.44
C GLN A 107 0.40 6.50 -10.38
N PRO A 108 0.08 6.24 -11.68
CA PRO A 108 0.98 5.51 -12.59
C PRO A 108 2.43 5.99 -12.60
N SER A 109 2.67 7.31 -12.63
CA SER A 109 4.03 7.86 -12.63
C SER A 109 4.79 7.62 -11.32
N ARG A 110 4.10 7.28 -10.23
CA ARG A 110 4.71 7.02 -8.92
C ARG A 110 4.96 5.54 -8.64
N ILE A 111 4.41 4.64 -9.45
CA ILE A 111 4.53 3.19 -9.27
C ILE A 111 5.99 2.71 -9.14
N PRO A 112 6.95 3.13 -9.98
CA PRO A 112 8.34 2.68 -9.80
C PRO A 112 8.95 3.08 -8.45
N TYR A 113 8.62 4.27 -7.96
CA TYR A 113 9.08 4.73 -6.65
C TYR A 113 8.41 3.98 -5.51
N LEU A 114 7.11 3.71 -5.63
CA LEU A 114 6.36 2.93 -4.65
C LEU A 114 6.92 1.51 -4.53
N CYS A 115 7.07 0.80 -5.64
CA CYS A 115 7.65 -0.54 -5.65
C CYS A 115 9.10 -0.52 -5.16
N GLY A 116 9.85 0.52 -5.54
CA GLY A 116 11.24 0.73 -5.17
C GLY A 116 11.49 0.85 -3.66
N GLN A 117 10.51 1.25 -2.87
CA GLN A 117 10.64 1.30 -1.41
C GLN A 117 11.06 -0.05 -0.80
N CYS A 118 10.66 -1.14 -1.46
CA CYS A 118 10.99 -2.49 -1.04
C CYS A 118 11.91 -3.22 -2.05
N HIS A 119 11.76 -2.93 -3.34
CA HIS A 119 12.45 -3.66 -4.42
C HIS A 119 13.72 -2.99 -4.93
N SER A 120 14.14 -1.86 -4.36
CA SER A 120 15.45 -1.27 -4.67
C SER A 120 16.58 -2.01 -3.96
N GLU A 121 17.76 -1.89 -4.53
CA GLU A 121 18.99 -2.44 -3.95
C GLU A 121 19.22 -1.92 -2.52
N GLY A 122 19.69 -2.79 -1.65
CA GLY A 122 20.00 -2.47 -0.26
C GLY A 122 18.80 -2.37 0.68
N THR A 123 17.57 -2.55 0.21
CA THR A 123 16.39 -2.60 1.07
C THR A 123 16.36 -3.88 1.92
N GLN A 124 15.57 -3.87 3.01
CA GLN A 124 15.44 -5.05 3.85
C GLN A 124 14.82 -6.24 3.11
N VAL A 125 13.85 -5.97 2.24
CA VAL A 125 13.22 -7.01 1.42
C VAL A 125 14.27 -7.67 0.53
N GLN A 126 15.07 -6.89 -0.16
CA GLN A 126 16.11 -7.44 -1.03
C GLN A 126 17.18 -8.23 -0.27
N LYS A 127 17.58 -7.76 0.92
CA LYS A 127 18.60 -8.46 1.76
C LYS A 127 18.08 -9.74 2.39
N GLN A 128 16.79 -9.83 2.69
CA GLN A 128 16.21 -10.92 3.49
C GLN A 128 15.37 -11.90 2.68
N ARG A 129 15.09 -11.58 1.43
CA ARG A 129 14.28 -12.43 0.52
C ARG A 129 15.06 -12.74 -0.73
N THR A 130 14.85 -13.94 -1.25
CA THR A 130 15.45 -14.36 -2.53
C THR A 130 14.70 -13.65 -3.66
N ILE A 131 15.25 -12.52 -4.09
CA ILE A 131 14.81 -11.83 -5.30
C ILE A 131 15.86 -12.14 -6.36
N HIS A 132 15.46 -12.84 -7.43
CA HIS A 132 16.38 -13.32 -8.45
C HIS A 132 17.07 -12.22 -9.26
N GLN A 133 16.50 -11.03 -9.25
CA GLN A 133 17.03 -9.87 -9.96
C GLN A 133 17.37 -8.76 -8.97
N SER A 134 18.63 -8.35 -8.95
CA SER A 134 19.08 -7.12 -8.32
C SER A 134 18.81 -5.91 -9.23
N ASN A 135 18.87 -4.71 -8.68
CA ASN A 135 18.78 -3.45 -9.45
C ASN A 135 17.48 -3.28 -10.27
N ILE A 136 16.35 -3.84 -9.80
CA ILE A 136 15.08 -3.84 -10.53
C ILE A 136 14.67 -2.42 -10.92
N VAL A 137 14.75 -1.48 -9.97
CA VAL A 137 14.33 -0.08 -10.22
C VAL A 137 15.33 0.65 -11.10
N SER A 138 16.63 0.42 -10.91
CA SER A 138 17.68 0.98 -11.77
C SER A 138 17.53 0.48 -13.20
N ASN A 139 17.40 -0.83 -13.39
CA ASN A 139 17.19 -1.42 -14.72
C ASN A 139 15.92 -0.88 -15.40
N TYR A 140 14.85 -0.68 -14.62
CA TYR A 140 13.63 -0.04 -15.16
C TYR A 140 13.92 1.40 -15.57
N SER A 141 14.59 2.21 -14.75
CA SER A 141 14.87 3.62 -15.03
C SER A 141 15.72 3.82 -16.28
N GLU A 142 16.63 2.88 -16.55
CA GLU A 142 17.50 2.87 -17.74
C GLU A 142 16.81 2.30 -19.00
N SER A 143 15.64 1.67 -18.83
CA SER A 143 14.86 1.13 -19.93
C SER A 143 14.16 2.23 -20.73
N MET A 144 13.74 1.89 -21.95
CA MET A 144 12.92 2.77 -22.79
C MET A 144 11.66 3.27 -22.07
N HIS A 145 11.03 2.43 -21.26
CA HIS A 145 9.82 2.78 -20.48
C HIS A 145 10.15 3.73 -19.33
N GLY A 146 11.23 3.47 -18.61
CA GLY A 146 11.68 4.31 -17.51
C GLY A 146 12.14 5.69 -18.01
N ASP A 147 12.92 5.75 -19.08
CA ASP A 147 13.34 7.00 -19.70
C ASP A 147 12.12 7.82 -20.16
N ALA A 148 11.16 7.16 -20.80
CA ALA A 148 9.93 7.82 -21.24
C ALA A 148 9.12 8.41 -20.06
N LEU A 149 9.05 7.69 -18.94
CA LEU A 149 8.33 8.16 -17.75
C LEU A 149 9.08 9.27 -17.02
N MET A 150 10.34 8.99 -16.66
CA MET A 150 11.09 9.79 -15.68
C MET A 150 11.73 11.03 -16.33
N ASN A 151 12.20 10.92 -17.57
CA ASN A 151 12.92 11.99 -18.25
C ASN A 151 12.03 12.74 -19.24
N LYS A 152 11.04 12.07 -19.86
CA LYS A 152 10.17 12.68 -20.87
C LYS A 152 8.75 12.95 -20.37
N GLY A 153 8.41 12.53 -19.15
CA GLY A 153 7.11 12.78 -18.53
C GLY A 153 5.93 12.05 -19.18
N LEU A 154 6.19 10.97 -19.93
CA LEU A 154 5.16 10.20 -20.63
C LEU A 154 4.46 9.25 -19.66
N VAL A 155 3.45 9.74 -18.95
CA VAL A 155 2.69 9.00 -17.92
C VAL A 155 1.89 7.80 -18.45
N VAL A 156 1.77 7.66 -19.78
CA VAL A 156 1.10 6.53 -20.44
C VAL A 156 2.03 5.36 -20.75
N THR A 157 3.33 5.51 -20.47
CA THR A 157 4.31 4.43 -20.69
C THR A 157 4.09 3.27 -19.72
N ALA A 158 4.62 2.09 -20.07
CA ALA A 158 4.52 0.92 -19.19
C ALA A 158 5.29 1.15 -17.88
N THR A 159 4.66 0.77 -16.77
CA THR A 159 5.26 0.74 -15.43
C THR A 159 5.30 -0.70 -14.90
N CYS A 160 5.79 -0.91 -13.68
CA CYS A 160 5.87 -2.25 -13.08
C CYS A 160 4.54 -3.00 -13.17
N VAL A 161 3.43 -2.33 -12.86
CA VAL A 161 2.09 -2.94 -12.88
C VAL A 161 1.52 -3.23 -14.26
N SER A 162 2.13 -2.70 -15.31
CA SER A 162 1.72 -3.00 -16.69
C SER A 162 2.10 -4.43 -17.12
N CYS A 163 3.16 -4.98 -16.50
CA CYS A 163 3.60 -6.35 -16.72
C CYS A 163 3.25 -7.25 -15.54
N HIS A 164 3.40 -6.76 -14.30
CA HIS A 164 3.20 -7.58 -13.10
C HIS A 164 1.78 -7.55 -12.53
N THR A 165 0.84 -6.86 -13.18
CA THR A 165 -0.51 -6.60 -12.67
C THR A 165 -0.51 -5.73 -11.39
N VAL A 166 -1.69 -5.42 -10.84
CA VAL A 166 -1.80 -4.51 -9.69
C VAL A 166 -1.88 -5.27 -8.36
N HIS A 167 -2.87 -6.15 -8.22
CA HIS A 167 -3.11 -6.90 -6.99
C HIS A 167 -2.74 -8.39 -7.11
N SER A 168 -2.70 -8.93 -8.34
CA SER A 168 -2.43 -10.33 -8.63
C SER A 168 -0.98 -10.55 -9.10
N ILE A 169 -0.01 -10.04 -8.34
CA ILE A 169 1.42 -10.19 -8.67
C ILE A 169 1.80 -11.66 -8.45
N LEU A 170 2.01 -12.40 -9.53
CA LEU A 170 2.27 -13.84 -9.51
C LEU A 170 3.76 -14.16 -9.69
N LYS A 171 4.15 -15.38 -9.34
CA LYS A 171 5.49 -15.91 -9.63
C LYS A 171 5.70 -15.98 -11.14
N HIS A 172 6.92 -15.73 -11.61
CA HIS A 172 7.28 -15.87 -13.02
C HIS A 172 7.06 -17.28 -13.57
N THR A 173 6.97 -18.29 -12.70
CA THR A 173 6.67 -19.68 -13.06
C THR A 173 5.18 -19.99 -13.16
N ASP A 174 4.31 -19.06 -12.72
CA ASP A 174 2.87 -19.22 -12.85
C ASP A 174 2.46 -18.92 -14.29
N PRO A 175 1.74 -19.82 -14.98
CA PRO A 175 1.34 -19.60 -16.37
C PRO A 175 0.38 -18.42 -16.58
N ARG A 176 -0.16 -17.87 -15.50
CA ARG A 176 -0.99 -16.65 -15.49
C ARG A 176 -0.18 -15.38 -15.30
N SER A 177 1.14 -15.50 -14.98
CA SER A 177 2.04 -14.37 -14.87
C SER A 177 2.31 -13.81 -16.24
N SER A 178 2.18 -12.49 -16.41
CA SER A 178 2.53 -11.77 -17.63
C SER A 178 4.00 -11.38 -17.62
#